data_759c98f4edbfe12cb25fab9bef0bd5da
#
_entry.id   759c98f4edbfe12cb25fab9bef0bd5da
#
_cell.length_a   1.000
_cell.length_b   1.000
_cell.length_c   1.000
_cell.angle_alpha   90.00
_cell.angle_beta   90.00
_cell.angle_gamma   90.00
#
_symmetry.space_group_name_H-M   'P 1'
#
loop_
_entity.id
_entity.type
_entity.pdbx_description
1 polymer ?
#
loop_
_entity_poly.entity_id
_entity_poly.type
_entity_poly.pdbx_seq_one_letter_code
_entity_poly.pdbx_strand_id
1 'polypeptide(L)'
;MRIQTFIKIRRLQPITKKYWRKHYKKRIYTNFKVWVYDQIHKKEIKQAINRIDFFSGCLPSEYQLMKKNTFFRAEHVELPYISLDSGYTKENSITFPKLGCNILIGNAATIDNNHLDIFNSFSKFQIKDRQIIVPLSYGGDQFYIKDIIKYGEKIFGENFTPIQNFLSLKEYKTLLSTCSHAIFGYERQAALGNISELLWTGVKLFLPKSSINYKYFKDNGYKVFTIEDDLTENHLNSPLTMSEKKQNRDTFLRTTSVDINLQKIQNIYETVEKTN
;
A
#
# COMPACT_ATOMS: atom_id res chain seq x y z
N MET A 1 -16.02 -6.56 7.48
CA MET A 1 -14.80 -6.33 8.29
C MET A 1 -14.12 -7.64 8.76
N ARG A 2 -14.71 -8.84 8.71
CA ARG A 2 -14.16 -10.12 9.23
C ARG A 2 -13.53 -11.05 8.21
N ILE A 3 -13.78 -10.89 6.92
CA ILE A 3 -13.13 -11.63 5.81
C ILE A 3 -11.60 -11.41 5.76
N GLN A 4 -11.12 -10.34 6.38
CA GLN A 4 -9.71 -9.96 6.38
C GLN A 4 -8.76 -10.93 7.10
N THR A 5 -9.21 -11.76 8.04
CA THR A 5 -8.29 -12.54 8.88
C THR A 5 -7.76 -13.80 8.17
N PHE A 6 -8.60 -14.52 7.41
CA PHE A 6 -8.16 -15.68 6.62
C PHE A 6 -7.32 -15.29 5.40
N ILE A 7 -7.66 -14.16 4.80
CA ILE A 7 -6.92 -13.60 3.67
C ILE A 7 -5.53 -13.10 4.09
N LYS A 8 -5.37 -12.67 5.36
CA LYS A 8 -4.09 -12.13 5.88
C LYS A 8 -2.93 -13.12 5.83
N ILE A 9 -3.12 -14.40 6.16
CA ILE A 9 -2.03 -15.39 6.19
C ILE A 9 -1.48 -15.71 4.80
N ARG A 10 -2.34 -15.75 3.80
CA ARG A 10 -1.94 -16.00 2.39
C ARG A 10 -1.14 -14.84 1.80
N ARG A 11 -1.24 -13.65 2.38
CA ARG A 11 -0.59 -12.40 1.95
C ARG A 11 0.70 -12.10 2.72
N LEU A 12 1.09 -12.96 3.67
CA LEU A 12 2.34 -12.85 4.39
C LEU A 12 3.46 -13.52 3.60
N GLN A 13 4.56 -12.82 3.46
CA GLN A 13 5.79 -13.35 2.89
C GLN A 13 6.44 -14.39 3.83
N PRO A 14 7.37 -15.21 3.37
CA PRO A 14 7.80 -16.43 4.08
C PRO A 14 8.24 -16.22 5.54
N ILE A 15 9.08 -15.21 5.82
CA ILE A 15 9.62 -14.96 7.16
C ILE A 15 8.53 -14.46 8.09
N THR A 16 7.78 -13.45 7.67
CA THR A 16 6.64 -12.90 8.41
C THR A 16 5.57 -13.96 8.65
N LYS A 17 5.33 -14.86 7.68
CA LYS A 17 4.40 -15.98 7.82
C LYS A 17 4.86 -17.00 8.86
N LYS A 18 6.17 -17.32 8.89
CA LYS A 18 6.77 -18.20 9.90
C LYS A 18 6.66 -17.56 11.29
N TYR A 19 6.98 -16.28 11.41
CA TYR A 19 6.81 -15.49 12.62
C TYR A 19 5.36 -15.53 13.10
N TRP A 20 4.40 -15.21 12.22
CA TRP A 20 2.97 -15.22 12.54
C TRP A 20 2.53 -16.59 13.08
N ARG A 21 2.90 -17.68 12.44
CA ARG A 21 2.57 -19.05 12.88
C ARG A 21 3.10 -19.35 14.27
N LYS A 22 4.29 -18.86 14.61
CA LYS A 22 4.94 -19.09 15.91
C LYS A 22 4.21 -18.33 17.03
N HIS A 23 3.92 -17.06 16.83
CA HIS A 23 3.47 -16.14 17.89
C HIS A 23 1.94 -16.03 17.99
N TYR A 24 1.21 -16.33 16.94
CA TYR A 24 -0.26 -16.16 16.88
C TYR A 24 -1.04 -17.47 16.81
N LYS A 25 -0.47 -18.60 17.28
CA LYS A 25 -1.17 -19.89 17.32
C LYS A 25 -2.52 -19.83 18.05
N LYS A 26 -2.64 -19.06 19.15
CA LYS A 26 -3.91 -18.85 19.86
C LYS A 26 -4.99 -18.14 19.02
N ARG A 27 -4.62 -17.36 18.00
CA ARG A 27 -5.56 -16.76 17.06
C ARG A 27 -6.17 -17.78 16.07
N ILE A 28 -5.64 -18.99 15.98
CA ILE A 28 -6.25 -20.06 15.18
C ILE A 28 -7.67 -20.34 15.69
N TYR A 29 -7.87 -20.35 17.02
CA TYR A 29 -9.18 -20.53 17.63
C TYR A 29 -10.15 -19.37 17.28
N THR A 30 -9.67 -18.14 17.29
CA THR A 30 -10.48 -16.98 16.87
C THR A 30 -10.81 -17.07 15.37
N ASN A 31 -9.88 -17.53 14.55
CA ASN A 31 -10.09 -17.75 13.12
C ASN A 31 -11.11 -18.87 12.86
N PHE A 32 -11.09 -19.94 13.67
CA PHE A 32 -12.09 -21.01 13.60
C PHE A 32 -13.48 -20.50 13.95
N LYS A 33 -13.64 -19.70 15.02
CA LYS A 33 -14.93 -19.06 15.36
C LYS A 33 -15.43 -18.17 14.23
N VAL A 34 -14.57 -17.36 13.62
CA VAL A 34 -14.93 -16.54 12.46
C VAL A 34 -15.35 -17.40 11.28
N TRP A 35 -14.61 -18.47 10.99
CA TRP A 35 -14.98 -19.40 9.92
C TRP A 35 -16.35 -20.07 10.17
N VAL A 36 -16.62 -20.55 11.41
CA VAL A 36 -17.92 -21.10 11.80
C VAL A 36 -19.02 -20.05 11.59
N TYR A 37 -18.81 -18.82 12.07
CA TYR A 37 -19.75 -17.73 11.87
C TYR A 37 -20.04 -17.49 10.38
N ASP A 38 -18.99 -17.43 9.56
CA ASP A 38 -19.12 -17.23 8.10
C ASP A 38 -19.86 -18.40 7.42
N GLN A 39 -19.70 -19.64 7.91
CA GLN A 39 -20.47 -20.78 7.39
C GLN A 39 -21.96 -20.68 7.76
N ILE A 40 -22.25 -20.31 9.01
CA ILE A 40 -23.64 -20.13 9.50
C ILE A 40 -24.35 -19.04 8.72
N HIS A 41 -23.69 -17.88 8.53
CA HIS A 41 -24.25 -16.71 7.83
C HIS A 41 -23.97 -16.65 6.34
N LYS A 42 -23.48 -17.73 5.75
CA LYS A 42 -23.08 -17.77 4.34
C LYS A 42 -24.22 -17.40 3.37
N LYS A 43 -25.46 -17.79 3.71
CA LYS A 43 -26.64 -17.50 2.88
C LYS A 43 -26.97 -16.01 2.93
N GLU A 44 -26.99 -15.42 4.12
CA GLU A 44 -27.26 -13.99 4.32
C GLU A 44 -26.18 -13.12 3.69
N ILE A 45 -24.91 -13.48 3.85
CA ILE A 45 -23.79 -12.78 3.22
C ILE A 45 -23.91 -12.81 1.69
N LYS A 46 -24.24 -13.97 1.10
CA LYS A 46 -24.47 -14.07 -0.34
C LYS A 46 -25.66 -13.22 -0.80
N GLN A 47 -26.75 -13.24 -0.05
CA GLN A 47 -27.91 -12.42 -0.36
C GLN A 47 -27.60 -10.93 -0.29
N ALA A 48 -26.85 -10.49 0.74
CA ALA A 48 -26.42 -9.11 0.87
C ALA A 48 -25.54 -8.66 -0.30
N ILE A 49 -24.56 -9.48 -0.67
CA ILE A 49 -23.67 -9.20 -1.81
C ILE A 49 -24.44 -9.16 -3.13
N ASN A 50 -25.42 -10.06 -3.31
CA ASN A 50 -26.23 -10.12 -4.53
C ASN A 50 -27.20 -8.93 -4.69
N ARG A 51 -27.44 -8.15 -3.62
CA ARG A 51 -28.27 -6.94 -3.63
C ARG A 51 -27.48 -5.65 -3.86
N ILE A 52 -26.17 -5.77 -4.07
CA ILE A 52 -25.33 -4.61 -4.40
C ILE A 52 -25.49 -4.34 -5.89
N ASP A 53 -26.01 -3.17 -6.25
CA ASP A 53 -26.20 -2.77 -7.63
C ASP A 53 -24.90 -2.27 -8.24
N PHE A 54 -24.15 -1.46 -7.50
CA PHE A 54 -22.89 -0.86 -7.96
C PHE A 54 -21.75 -1.14 -6.99
N PHE A 55 -20.55 -1.33 -7.52
CA PHE A 55 -19.34 -1.55 -6.74
C PHE A 55 -18.19 -0.71 -7.26
N SER A 56 -17.55 0.01 -6.35
CA SER A 56 -16.28 0.68 -6.60
C SER A 56 -15.23 0.18 -5.61
N GLY A 57 -14.14 -0.38 -6.14
CA GLY A 57 -12.93 -0.62 -5.35
C GLY A 57 -12.00 0.60 -5.44
N CYS A 58 -11.03 0.70 -4.53
CA CYS A 58 -9.98 1.73 -4.67
C CYS A 58 -9.12 1.52 -5.93
N LEU A 59 -9.01 0.28 -6.39
CA LEU A 59 -8.37 -0.10 -7.65
C LEU A 59 -9.32 -0.94 -8.50
N PRO A 60 -9.34 -0.78 -9.83
CA PRO A 60 -10.20 -1.56 -10.73
C PRO A 60 -10.02 -3.09 -10.61
N SER A 61 -8.81 -3.52 -10.25
CA SER A 61 -8.50 -4.95 -10.04
C SER A 61 -9.27 -5.58 -8.86
N GLU A 62 -9.77 -4.80 -7.92
CA GLU A 62 -10.59 -5.29 -6.80
C GLU A 62 -11.97 -5.74 -7.31
N TYR A 63 -12.56 -5.00 -8.25
CA TYR A 63 -13.77 -5.43 -8.93
C TYR A 63 -13.57 -6.76 -9.67
N GLN A 64 -12.45 -6.93 -10.38
CA GLN A 64 -12.15 -8.18 -11.08
C GLN A 64 -11.98 -9.37 -10.10
N LEU A 65 -11.48 -9.11 -8.89
CA LEU A 65 -11.45 -10.12 -7.83
C LEU A 65 -12.85 -10.49 -7.33
N MET A 66 -13.74 -9.50 -7.18
CA MET A 66 -15.13 -9.74 -6.76
C MET A 66 -15.93 -10.51 -7.81
N LYS A 67 -15.73 -10.23 -9.10
CA LYS A 67 -16.37 -10.96 -10.22
C LYS A 67 -16.08 -12.46 -10.27
N LYS A 68 -15.03 -12.92 -9.60
CA LYS A 68 -14.76 -14.36 -9.46
C LYS A 68 -15.82 -15.11 -8.61
N ASN A 69 -16.63 -14.35 -7.88
CA ASN A 69 -17.72 -14.93 -7.09
C ASN A 69 -19.00 -14.94 -7.94
N THR A 70 -19.56 -16.11 -8.16
CA THR A 70 -20.74 -16.31 -9.03
C THR A 70 -22.02 -15.63 -8.55
N PHE A 71 -22.05 -15.21 -7.28
CA PHE A 71 -23.17 -14.49 -6.67
C PHE A 71 -22.96 -12.96 -6.63
N PHE A 72 -21.82 -12.45 -7.08
CA PHE A 72 -21.56 -11.03 -7.20
C PHE A 72 -21.98 -10.52 -8.56
N ARG A 73 -22.99 -9.65 -8.59
CA ARG A 73 -23.60 -9.14 -9.82
C ARG A 73 -23.47 -7.64 -10.03
N ALA A 74 -22.92 -6.94 -9.02
CA ALA A 74 -22.80 -5.49 -9.05
C ALA A 74 -22.11 -5.00 -10.33
N GLU A 75 -22.60 -3.90 -10.87
CA GLU A 75 -21.95 -3.19 -11.96
C GLU A 75 -20.74 -2.40 -11.45
N HIS A 76 -19.72 -2.26 -12.29
CA HIS A 76 -18.52 -1.51 -11.92
C HIS A 76 -18.72 -0.01 -12.14
N VAL A 77 -18.45 0.76 -11.09
CA VAL A 77 -18.34 2.22 -11.18
C VAL A 77 -16.98 2.64 -10.60
N GLU A 78 -16.38 3.70 -11.12
CA GLU A 78 -15.10 4.21 -10.66
C GLU A 78 -15.29 5.45 -9.78
N LEU A 79 -15.31 5.28 -8.46
CA LEU A 79 -15.27 6.39 -7.51
C LEU A 79 -13.82 6.87 -7.35
N PRO A 80 -13.55 8.18 -7.49
CA PRO A 80 -12.22 8.73 -7.25
C PRO A 80 -11.75 8.45 -5.82
N TYR A 81 -10.54 7.88 -5.69
CA TYR A 81 -9.95 7.63 -4.37
C TYR A 81 -9.26 8.87 -3.79
N ILE A 82 -8.71 9.74 -4.65
CA ILE A 82 -7.95 10.92 -4.24
C ILE A 82 -8.86 12.12 -4.20
N SER A 83 -8.79 12.90 -3.11
CA SER A 83 -9.56 14.13 -2.95
C SER A 83 -9.26 15.14 -4.06
N LEU A 84 -10.29 15.88 -4.48
CA LEU A 84 -10.16 16.98 -5.42
C LEU A 84 -9.26 18.11 -4.89
N ASP A 85 -9.19 18.26 -3.55
CA ASP A 85 -8.35 19.24 -2.84
C ASP A 85 -6.92 18.75 -2.55
N SER A 86 -6.45 17.70 -3.21
CA SER A 86 -5.17 17.06 -2.88
C SER A 86 -3.93 17.90 -3.20
N GLY A 87 -4.06 19.01 -3.92
CA GLY A 87 -2.94 19.83 -4.37
C GLY A 87 -2.15 19.22 -5.55
N TYR A 88 -2.63 18.12 -6.12
CA TYR A 88 -2.01 17.47 -7.29
C TYR A 88 -2.50 18.13 -8.58
N THR A 89 -1.96 19.31 -8.87
CA THR A 89 -2.36 20.14 -10.03
C THR A 89 -1.23 20.28 -11.04
N LYS A 90 -1.55 20.74 -12.24
CA LYS A 90 -0.56 21.02 -13.29
C LYS A 90 0.46 22.08 -12.82
N GLU A 91 0.01 23.11 -12.14
CA GLU A 91 0.85 24.19 -11.62
C GLU A 91 1.86 23.64 -10.60
N ASN A 92 1.40 22.77 -9.69
CA ASN A 92 2.24 22.14 -8.66
C ASN A 92 3.13 21.00 -9.24
N SER A 93 2.94 20.62 -10.50
CA SER A 93 3.72 19.56 -11.14
C SER A 93 5.07 20.02 -11.69
N ILE A 94 5.31 21.33 -11.78
CA ILE A 94 6.48 21.93 -12.46
C ILE A 94 7.76 21.71 -11.65
N THR A 95 7.68 21.84 -10.32
CA THR A 95 8.86 21.76 -9.45
C THR A 95 8.81 20.51 -8.57
N PHE A 96 9.98 19.87 -8.39
CA PHE A 96 10.11 18.76 -7.46
C PHE A 96 10.75 19.22 -6.15
N PRO A 97 10.28 18.75 -4.99
CA PRO A 97 10.96 19.02 -3.73
C PRO A 97 12.37 18.42 -3.75
N LYS A 98 13.29 19.04 -3.04
CA LYS A 98 14.58 18.42 -2.76
C LYS A 98 14.36 17.31 -1.74
N LEU A 99 14.53 16.07 -2.18
CA LEU A 99 14.43 14.91 -1.30
C LEU A 99 15.74 14.70 -0.53
N GLY A 100 15.63 14.17 0.69
CA GLY A 100 16.77 13.62 1.42
C GLY A 100 17.23 12.28 0.85
N CYS A 101 18.09 11.57 1.59
CA CYS A 101 18.64 10.27 1.15
C CYS A 101 18.03 9.07 1.88
N ASN A 102 17.18 9.28 2.89
CA ASN A 102 16.64 8.21 3.73
C ASN A 102 15.78 7.21 2.96
N ILE A 103 15.53 6.06 3.61
CA ILE A 103 14.71 4.98 3.06
C ILE A 103 13.51 4.77 3.98
N LEU A 104 12.31 4.85 3.43
CA LEU A 104 11.06 4.55 4.12
C LEU A 104 10.73 3.06 3.96
N ILE A 105 10.44 2.35 5.05
CA ILE A 105 9.94 0.96 4.99
C ILE A 105 8.57 0.86 5.65
N GLY A 106 7.57 0.53 4.87
CA GLY A 106 6.18 0.45 5.31
C GLY A 106 5.56 1.80 5.64
N ASN A 107 4.32 1.78 6.13
CA ASN A 107 3.59 2.98 6.56
C ASN A 107 2.79 2.76 7.84
N ALA A 108 2.78 1.56 8.38
CA ALA A 108 2.03 1.18 9.58
C ALA A 108 2.61 -0.10 10.19
N ALA A 109 2.36 -0.34 11.47
CA ALA A 109 2.82 -1.54 12.19
C ALA A 109 2.03 -2.81 11.85
N THR A 110 1.23 -2.82 10.79
CA THR A 110 0.46 -4.00 10.41
C THR A 110 1.36 -5.11 9.87
N ILE A 111 1.10 -6.34 10.30
CA ILE A 111 1.94 -7.50 9.96
C ILE A 111 2.01 -7.77 8.45
N ASP A 112 0.98 -7.39 7.70
CA ASP A 112 0.93 -7.54 6.24
C ASP A 112 1.79 -6.52 5.46
N ASN A 113 2.47 -5.60 6.17
CA ASN A 113 3.61 -4.84 5.63
C ASN A 113 4.86 -5.71 5.40
N ASN A 114 4.89 -6.93 5.94
CA ASN A 114 5.99 -7.87 5.76
C ASN A 114 7.38 -7.30 6.14
N HIS A 115 7.44 -6.48 7.20
CA HIS A 115 8.68 -5.82 7.64
C HIS A 115 9.84 -6.79 7.79
N LEU A 116 9.61 -7.99 8.38
CA LEU A 116 10.67 -8.98 8.62
C LEU A 116 11.30 -9.48 7.32
N ASP A 117 10.50 -9.67 6.29
CA ASP A 117 11.00 -10.08 4.97
C ASP A 117 11.79 -8.96 4.31
N ILE A 118 11.29 -7.71 4.39
CA ILE A 118 12.00 -6.54 3.85
C ILE A 118 13.32 -6.33 4.58
N PHE A 119 13.34 -6.34 5.92
CA PHE A 119 14.55 -6.16 6.71
C PHE A 119 15.59 -7.24 6.37
N ASN A 120 15.16 -8.50 6.23
CA ASN A 120 16.03 -9.58 5.82
C ASN A 120 16.62 -9.35 4.41
N SER A 121 15.85 -8.78 3.49
CA SER A 121 16.36 -8.43 2.16
C SER A 121 17.46 -7.36 2.22
N PHE A 122 17.41 -6.47 3.22
CA PHE A 122 18.42 -5.44 3.43
C PHE A 122 19.69 -5.93 4.12
N SER A 123 19.67 -7.07 4.80
CA SER A 123 20.83 -7.58 5.58
C SER A 123 22.10 -7.79 4.73
N LYS A 124 21.96 -7.85 3.41
CA LYS A 124 23.05 -8.00 2.43
C LYS A 124 23.59 -6.67 1.89
N PHE A 125 22.94 -5.53 2.21
CA PHE A 125 23.34 -4.22 1.70
C PHE A 125 24.06 -3.40 2.76
N GLN A 126 25.05 -2.63 2.36
CA GLN A 126 25.67 -1.63 3.21
C GLN A 126 24.86 -0.34 3.18
N ILE A 127 24.18 -0.02 4.29
CA ILE A 127 23.44 1.23 4.45
C ILE A 127 24.35 2.23 5.14
N LYS A 128 24.97 3.13 4.37
CA LYS A 128 25.85 4.20 4.89
C LYS A 128 25.07 5.53 4.88
N ASP A 129 25.23 6.29 5.94
CA ASP A 129 24.77 7.71 6.02
C ASP A 129 23.28 7.93 5.67
N ARG A 130 22.45 6.91 5.87
CA ARG A 130 21.02 6.93 5.55
C ARG A 130 20.22 6.32 6.69
N GLN A 131 19.15 7.00 7.08
CA GLN A 131 18.22 6.44 8.06
C GLN A 131 17.20 5.54 7.38
N ILE A 132 16.90 4.42 8.05
CA ILE A 132 15.82 3.51 7.71
C ILE A 132 14.62 3.89 8.55
N ILE A 133 13.71 4.65 7.97
CA ILE A 133 12.53 5.18 8.64
C ILE A 133 11.40 4.17 8.56
N VAL A 134 10.87 3.77 9.72
CA VAL A 134 9.82 2.75 9.81
C VAL A 134 8.65 3.27 10.63
N PRO A 135 7.55 3.70 10.00
CA PRO A 135 6.35 4.13 10.70
C PRO A 135 5.66 2.95 11.41
N LEU A 136 5.55 3.04 12.74
CA LEU A 136 4.96 2.03 13.62
C LEU A 136 3.90 2.62 14.57
N SER A 137 3.45 3.86 14.33
CA SER A 137 2.56 4.59 15.22
C SER A 137 1.12 4.09 15.22
N TYR A 138 0.71 3.32 14.20
CA TYR A 138 -0.66 2.78 14.14
C TYR A 138 -0.70 1.38 13.49
N GLY A 139 -1.75 0.65 13.77
CA GLY A 139 -1.98 -0.70 13.25
C GLY A 139 -1.03 -1.74 13.88
N GLY A 140 -1.31 -2.96 13.96
CA GLY A 140 -0.50 -3.97 14.62
C GLY A 140 -0.71 -4.04 16.13
N ASP A 141 -0.08 -5.02 16.75
CA ASP A 141 -0.09 -5.19 18.20
C ASP A 141 1.30 -4.90 18.79
N GLN A 142 1.32 -4.63 20.09
CA GLN A 142 2.54 -4.22 20.81
C GLN A 142 3.66 -5.28 20.79
N PHE A 143 3.30 -6.56 20.70
CA PHE A 143 4.32 -7.62 20.61
C PHE A 143 5.02 -7.57 19.26
N TYR A 144 4.25 -7.43 18.18
CA TYR A 144 4.82 -7.29 16.84
C TYR A 144 5.68 -6.04 16.72
N ILE A 145 5.22 -4.89 17.25
CA ILE A 145 5.98 -3.64 17.24
C ILE A 145 7.33 -3.81 17.96
N LYS A 146 7.33 -4.39 19.17
CA LYS A 146 8.57 -4.65 19.92
C LYS A 146 9.54 -5.54 19.15
N ASP A 147 9.02 -6.61 18.53
CA ASP A 147 9.86 -7.54 17.76
C ASP A 147 10.41 -6.90 16.49
N ILE A 148 9.64 -6.07 15.80
CA ILE A 148 10.11 -5.30 14.63
C ILE A 148 11.20 -4.32 15.03
N ILE A 149 11.03 -3.59 16.14
CA ILE A 149 12.05 -2.66 16.64
C ILE A 149 13.35 -3.43 16.94
N LYS A 150 13.27 -4.48 17.75
CA LYS A 150 14.44 -5.31 18.09
C LYS A 150 15.14 -5.88 16.86
N TYR A 151 14.37 -6.30 15.84
CA TYR A 151 14.92 -6.87 14.62
C TYR A 151 15.53 -5.78 13.72
N GLY A 152 14.90 -4.61 13.65
CA GLY A 152 15.42 -3.46 12.93
C GLY A 152 16.72 -2.93 13.52
N GLU A 153 16.79 -2.75 14.84
CA GLU A 153 18.01 -2.37 15.56
C GLU A 153 19.17 -3.36 15.32
N LYS A 154 18.85 -4.65 15.29
CA LYS A 154 19.86 -5.69 15.01
C LYS A 154 20.44 -5.60 13.60
N ILE A 155 19.61 -5.27 12.60
CA ILE A 155 20.02 -5.24 11.17
C ILE A 155 20.64 -3.91 10.80
N PHE A 156 20.05 -2.79 11.25
CA PHE A 156 20.40 -1.45 10.79
C PHE A 156 21.22 -0.65 11.80
N GLY A 157 21.31 -1.12 13.06
CA GLY A 157 22.04 -0.41 14.11
C GLY A 157 21.53 1.02 14.31
N GLU A 158 22.44 1.97 14.35
CA GLU A 158 22.17 3.42 14.51
C GLU A 158 21.40 4.05 13.34
N ASN A 159 21.37 3.38 12.18
CA ASN A 159 20.60 3.82 11.03
C ASN A 159 19.09 3.51 11.15
N PHE A 160 18.65 2.81 12.19
CA PHE A 160 17.24 2.44 12.37
C PHE A 160 16.44 3.52 13.10
N THR A 161 15.40 4.03 12.46
CA THR A 161 14.54 5.08 13.00
C THR A 161 13.06 4.64 13.01
N PRO A 162 12.60 3.93 14.08
CA PRO A 162 11.21 3.58 14.25
C PRO A 162 10.39 4.79 14.70
N ILE A 163 9.32 5.12 13.96
CA ILE A 163 8.38 6.20 14.31
C ILE A 163 7.20 5.60 15.07
N GLN A 164 7.21 5.71 16.39
CA GLN A 164 6.18 5.14 17.26
C GLN A 164 5.09 6.14 17.64
N ASN A 165 5.38 7.44 17.61
CA ASN A 165 4.43 8.48 17.91
C ASN A 165 3.62 8.87 16.66
N PHE A 166 2.36 9.23 16.88
CA PHE A 166 1.52 9.77 15.82
C PHE A 166 2.08 11.13 15.37
N LEU A 167 2.19 11.31 14.05
CA LEU A 167 2.60 12.56 13.42
C LEU A 167 1.39 13.23 12.77
N SER A 168 1.31 14.56 12.87
CA SER A 168 0.37 15.33 12.05
C SER A 168 0.67 15.13 10.56
N LEU A 169 -0.30 15.43 9.71
CA LEU A 169 -0.11 15.31 8.25
C LEU A 169 1.09 16.14 7.75
N LYS A 170 1.29 17.32 8.30
CA LYS A 170 2.41 18.21 7.96
C LYS A 170 3.75 17.59 8.36
N GLU A 171 3.87 17.08 9.59
CA GLU A 171 5.08 16.41 10.07
C GLU A 171 5.38 15.16 9.26
N TYR A 172 4.34 14.38 8.94
CA TYR A 172 4.49 13.17 8.14
C TYR A 172 4.96 13.49 6.71
N LYS A 173 4.40 14.50 6.05
CA LYS A 173 4.88 14.98 4.74
C LYS A 173 6.33 15.46 4.80
N THR A 174 6.70 16.16 5.87
CA THR A 174 8.09 16.57 6.10
C THR A 174 9.00 15.35 6.26
N LEU A 175 8.58 14.33 7.01
CA LEU A 175 9.32 13.08 7.15
C LEU A 175 9.49 12.39 5.77
N LEU A 176 8.43 12.27 4.97
CA LEU A 176 8.48 11.68 3.64
C LEU A 176 9.47 12.41 2.72
N SER A 177 9.59 13.74 2.83
CA SER A 177 10.53 14.52 2.02
C SER A 177 12.01 14.25 2.37
N THR A 178 12.30 13.66 3.52
CA THR A 178 13.66 13.22 3.86
C THR A 178 14.06 11.93 3.15
N CYS A 179 13.11 11.24 2.49
CA CYS A 179 13.33 9.95 1.85
C CYS A 179 13.48 10.08 0.33
N SER A 180 14.43 9.34 -0.24
CA SER A 180 14.57 9.16 -1.70
C SER A 180 13.99 7.84 -2.18
N HIS A 181 13.81 6.87 -1.28
CA HIS A 181 13.36 5.53 -1.57
C HIS A 181 12.26 5.11 -0.58
N ALA A 182 11.31 4.32 -1.05
CA ALA A 182 10.28 3.73 -0.22
C ALA A 182 10.05 2.27 -0.60
N ILE A 183 9.85 1.40 0.39
CA ILE A 183 9.60 -0.02 0.21
C ILE A 183 8.34 -0.40 0.97
N PHE A 184 7.30 -0.89 0.28
CA PHE A 184 6.06 -1.36 0.88
C PHE A 184 5.83 -2.83 0.57
N GLY A 185 5.71 -3.67 1.61
CA GLY A 185 5.60 -5.13 1.48
C GLY A 185 4.18 -5.68 1.33
N TYR A 186 3.19 -4.87 1.01
CA TYR A 186 1.81 -5.32 0.88
C TYR A 186 1.54 -6.12 -0.40
N GLU A 187 0.97 -7.30 -0.24
CA GLU A 187 0.44 -8.09 -1.36
C GLU A 187 -0.96 -7.63 -1.82
N ARG A 188 -1.71 -7.02 -0.91
CA ARG A 188 -3.04 -6.47 -1.18
C ARG A 188 -2.98 -4.99 -1.54
N GLN A 189 -4.10 -4.46 -2.00
CA GLN A 189 -4.28 -3.01 -2.06
C GLN A 189 -4.12 -2.43 -0.64
N ALA A 190 -3.19 -1.51 -0.48
CA ALA A 190 -2.95 -0.76 0.75
C ALA A 190 -2.10 0.48 0.48
N ALA A 191 -2.11 1.42 1.44
CA ALA A 191 -1.23 2.59 1.45
C ALA A 191 -1.33 3.51 0.22
N LEU A 192 -2.45 3.51 -0.52
CA LEU A 192 -2.57 4.29 -1.77
C LEU A 192 -2.31 5.78 -1.56
N GLY A 193 -2.80 6.39 -0.46
CA GLY A 193 -2.51 7.78 -0.16
C GLY A 193 -1.01 8.05 0.02
N ASN A 194 -0.29 7.15 0.73
CA ASN A 194 1.17 7.25 0.86
C ASN A 194 1.86 7.06 -0.49
N ILE A 195 1.44 6.07 -1.27
CA ILE A 195 2.01 5.80 -2.60
C ILE A 195 1.82 7.00 -3.52
N SER A 196 0.64 7.60 -3.51
CA SER A 196 0.35 8.81 -4.31
C SER A 196 1.27 9.97 -3.97
N GLU A 197 1.46 10.26 -2.67
CA GLU A 197 2.37 11.30 -2.22
C GLU A 197 3.83 11.01 -2.63
N LEU A 198 4.28 9.76 -2.48
CA LEU A 198 5.63 9.34 -2.84
C LEU A 198 5.88 9.44 -4.35
N LEU A 199 4.94 8.99 -5.17
CA LEU A 199 5.03 9.09 -6.64
C LEU A 199 5.03 10.55 -7.09
N TRP A 200 4.18 11.39 -6.47
CA TRP A 200 4.10 12.82 -6.76
C TRP A 200 5.39 13.57 -6.40
N THR A 201 5.98 13.25 -5.26
CA THR A 201 7.23 13.87 -4.80
C THR A 201 8.48 13.34 -5.48
N GLY A 202 8.37 12.23 -6.21
CA GLY A 202 9.46 11.64 -6.98
C GLY A 202 10.35 10.69 -6.17
N VAL A 203 9.80 10.06 -5.16
CA VAL A 203 10.45 8.99 -4.39
C VAL A 203 10.44 7.69 -5.21
N LYS A 204 11.55 6.95 -5.19
CA LYS A 204 11.67 5.64 -5.86
C LYS A 204 10.97 4.57 -5.04
N LEU A 205 9.92 3.99 -5.60
CA LEU A 205 9.03 3.07 -4.91
C LEU A 205 9.26 1.61 -5.31
N PHE A 206 9.46 0.74 -4.30
CA PHE A 206 9.54 -0.70 -4.46
C PHE A 206 8.32 -1.39 -3.85
N LEU A 207 7.76 -2.34 -4.59
CA LEU A 207 6.57 -3.10 -4.23
C LEU A 207 6.81 -4.59 -4.50
N PRO A 208 6.13 -5.53 -3.81
CA PRO A 208 6.19 -6.94 -4.21
C PRO A 208 5.67 -7.13 -5.63
N LYS A 209 6.36 -7.93 -6.43
CA LYS A 209 5.98 -8.23 -7.83
C LYS A 209 4.57 -8.80 -7.97
N SER A 210 4.13 -9.57 -6.97
CA SER A 210 2.78 -10.16 -6.88
C SER A 210 1.72 -9.17 -6.39
N SER A 211 2.10 -7.99 -5.94
CA SER A 211 1.18 -7.03 -5.32
C SER A 211 0.20 -6.43 -6.33
N ILE A 212 -1.04 -6.25 -5.88
CA ILE A 212 -2.09 -5.58 -6.68
C ILE A 212 -1.68 -4.14 -7.01
N ASN A 213 -1.00 -3.45 -6.07
CA ASN A 213 -0.51 -2.10 -6.27
C ASN A 213 0.56 -2.06 -7.37
N TYR A 214 1.55 -2.97 -7.33
CA TYR A 214 2.60 -3.00 -8.36
C TYR A 214 1.99 -3.16 -9.75
N LYS A 215 1.10 -4.16 -9.91
CA LYS A 215 0.44 -4.41 -11.18
C LYS A 215 -0.31 -3.17 -11.68
N TYR A 216 -1.12 -2.55 -10.81
CA TYR A 216 -1.88 -1.35 -11.18
C TYR A 216 -0.99 -0.21 -11.63
N PHE A 217 0.02 0.14 -10.83
CA PHE A 217 0.91 1.27 -11.17
C PHE A 217 1.73 0.99 -12.43
N LYS A 218 2.22 -0.24 -12.59
CA LYS A 218 2.98 -0.66 -13.78
C LYS A 218 2.12 -0.59 -15.05
N ASP A 219 0.91 -1.16 -15.01
CA ASP A 219 -0.01 -1.21 -16.14
C ASP A 219 -0.46 0.21 -16.58
N ASN A 220 -0.52 1.16 -15.64
CA ASN A 220 -0.83 2.56 -15.94
C ASN A 220 0.36 3.41 -16.39
N GLY A 221 1.57 2.84 -16.45
CA GLY A 221 2.76 3.52 -16.97
C GLY A 221 3.58 4.27 -15.93
N TYR A 222 3.32 4.05 -14.63
CA TYR A 222 4.20 4.58 -13.58
C TYR A 222 5.54 3.85 -13.53
N LYS A 223 6.59 4.59 -13.20
CA LYS A 223 7.91 4.05 -12.93
C LYS A 223 7.96 3.57 -11.49
N VAL A 224 7.71 2.28 -11.29
CA VAL A 224 7.77 1.56 -10.02
C VAL A 224 8.63 0.31 -10.17
N PHE A 225 9.16 -0.19 -9.06
CA PHE A 225 10.17 -1.25 -9.02
C PHE A 225 9.68 -2.43 -8.17
N THR A 226 10.21 -3.62 -8.42
CA THR A 226 9.91 -4.82 -7.63
C THR A 226 10.93 -4.99 -6.49
N ILE A 227 10.46 -5.55 -5.37
CA ILE A 227 11.34 -5.92 -4.26
C ILE A 227 12.23 -7.11 -4.68
N GLU A 228 11.68 -8.04 -5.46
CA GLU A 228 12.31 -9.30 -5.80
C GLU A 228 13.45 -9.12 -6.82
N ASP A 229 13.21 -8.33 -7.87
CA ASP A 229 14.13 -8.23 -9.00
C ASP A 229 14.98 -6.95 -8.95
N ASP A 230 14.41 -5.83 -8.44
CA ASP A 230 15.02 -4.50 -8.56
C ASP A 230 15.63 -3.98 -7.25
N LEU A 231 15.38 -4.59 -6.09
CA LEU A 231 15.96 -4.15 -4.82
C LEU A 231 17.42 -4.60 -4.75
N THR A 232 18.28 -3.80 -5.36
CA THR A 232 19.73 -4.01 -5.45
C THR A 232 20.47 -2.81 -4.88
N GLU A 233 21.75 -2.97 -4.58
CA GLU A 233 22.61 -1.88 -4.08
C GLU A 233 22.69 -0.72 -5.09
N ASN A 234 22.78 -1.02 -6.38
CA ASN A 234 22.76 -0.01 -7.45
C ASN A 234 21.45 0.80 -7.43
N HIS A 235 20.30 0.14 -7.32
CA HIS A 235 19.02 0.82 -7.27
C HIS A 235 18.82 1.63 -5.99
N LEU A 236 19.37 1.17 -4.87
CA LEU A 236 19.32 1.92 -3.59
C LEU A 236 20.24 3.15 -3.62
N ASN A 237 21.34 3.11 -4.37
CA ASN A 237 22.26 4.24 -4.52
C ASN A 237 21.83 5.26 -5.59
N SER A 238 20.82 4.93 -6.39
CA SER A 238 20.35 5.76 -7.49
C SER A 238 18.89 6.18 -7.28
N PRO A 239 18.60 7.43 -6.87
CA PRO A 239 17.22 7.93 -6.85
C PRO A 239 16.63 7.98 -8.27
N LEU A 240 15.35 8.29 -8.40
CA LEU A 240 14.73 8.51 -9.71
C LEU A 240 15.43 9.67 -10.44
N THR A 241 15.67 9.51 -11.72
CA THR A 241 16.07 10.59 -12.62
C THR A 241 14.95 11.61 -12.80
N MET A 242 15.26 12.81 -13.26
CA MET A 242 14.23 13.84 -13.52
C MET A 242 13.20 13.39 -14.55
N SER A 243 13.64 12.62 -15.56
CA SER A 243 12.74 12.04 -16.56
C SER A 243 11.76 11.04 -15.94
N GLU A 244 12.22 10.15 -15.06
CA GLU A 244 11.37 9.17 -14.37
C GLU A 244 10.39 9.83 -13.39
N LYS A 245 10.83 10.88 -12.67
CA LYS A 245 9.96 11.69 -11.80
C LYS A 245 8.87 12.36 -12.61
N LYS A 246 9.23 12.97 -13.73
CA LYS A 246 8.27 13.61 -14.65
C LYS A 246 7.28 12.59 -15.20
N GLN A 247 7.75 11.42 -15.65
CA GLN A 247 6.88 10.33 -16.10
C GLN A 247 5.82 9.98 -15.06
N ASN A 248 6.20 9.85 -13.78
CA ASN A 248 5.25 9.56 -12.70
C ASN A 248 4.23 10.68 -12.53
N ARG A 249 4.64 11.94 -12.55
CA ARG A 249 3.70 13.07 -12.43
C ARG A 249 2.77 13.22 -13.62
N ASP A 250 3.28 13.10 -14.84
CA ASP A 250 2.47 13.17 -16.05
C ASP A 250 1.42 12.04 -16.05
N THR A 251 1.83 10.84 -15.64
CA THR A 251 0.92 9.70 -15.48
C THR A 251 -0.11 9.97 -14.38
N PHE A 252 0.31 10.55 -13.26
CA PHE A 252 -0.57 10.88 -12.14
C PHE A 252 -1.65 11.90 -12.58
N LEU A 253 -1.27 12.97 -13.25
CA LEU A 253 -2.20 13.97 -13.78
C LEU A 253 -3.19 13.38 -14.79
N ARG A 254 -2.71 12.48 -15.66
CA ARG A 254 -3.55 11.81 -16.65
C ARG A 254 -4.56 10.85 -16.03
N THR A 255 -4.28 10.26 -14.89
CA THR A 255 -5.15 9.25 -14.25
C THR A 255 -5.97 9.79 -13.08
N THR A 256 -5.58 10.94 -12.51
CA THR A 256 -6.09 11.39 -11.20
C THR A 256 -6.27 12.91 -11.10
N SER A 257 -6.23 13.64 -12.24
CA SER A 257 -6.51 15.09 -12.23
C SER A 257 -7.94 15.39 -11.77
N VAL A 258 -8.18 16.64 -11.36
CA VAL A 258 -9.52 17.13 -10.97
C VAL A 258 -10.54 16.84 -12.08
N ASP A 259 -10.20 17.16 -13.33
CA ASP A 259 -11.08 16.95 -14.49
C ASP A 259 -11.45 15.47 -14.67
N ILE A 260 -10.46 14.57 -14.59
CA ILE A 260 -10.68 13.12 -14.67
C ILE A 260 -11.56 12.63 -13.52
N ASN A 261 -11.33 13.13 -12.30
CA ASN A 261 -12.13 12.75 -11.15
C ASN A 261 -13.58 13.25 -11.26
N LEU A 262 -13.79 14.49 -11.75
CA LEU A 262 -15.13 15.02 -12.00
C LEU A 262 -15.85 14.20 -13.09
N GLN A 263 -15.17 13.83 -14.17
CA GLN A 263 -15.73 12.97 -15.19
C GLN A 263 -16.14 11.58 -14.64
N LYS A 264 -15.32 10.98 -13.77
CA LYS A 264 -15.68 9.72 -13.11
C LYS A 264 -16.94 9.87 -12.25
N ILE A 265 -17.07 10.96 -11.50
CA ILE A 265 -18.26 11.25 -10.70
C ILE A 265 -19.48 11.42 -11.59
N GLN A 266 -19.36 12.17 -12.68
CA GLN A 266 -20.46 12.35 -13.64
C GLN A 266 -20.89 11.01 -14.25
N ASN A 267 -19.95 10.17 -14.66
CA ASN A 267 -20.25 8.83 -15.19
C ASN A 267 -21.01 7.96 -14.17
N ILE A 268 -20.74 8.10 -12.86
CA ILE A 268 -21.50 7.40 -11.82
C ILE A 268 -22.95 7.87 -11.82
N TYR A 269 -23.21 9.18 -11.83
CA TYR A 269 -24.57 9.72 -11.89
C TYR A 269 -25.33 9.19 -13.10
N GLU A 270 -24.74 9.30 -14.29
CA GLU A 270 -25.36 8.83 -15.55
C GLU A 270 -25.65 7.30 -15.52
N THR A 271 -24.78 6.52 -14.89
CA THR A 271 -24.96 5.06 -14.76
C THR A 271 -26.11 4.74 -13.82
N VAL A 272 -26.17 5.41 -12.68
CA VAL A 272 -27.24 5.21 -11.68
C VAL A 272 -28.60 5.66 -12.21
N GLU A 273 -28.67 6.80 -12.90
CA GLU A 273 -29.92 7.31 -13.50
C GLU A 273 -30.51 6.38 -14.58
N LYS A 274 -29.66 5.71 -15.36
CA LYS A 274 -30.11 4.73 -16.38
C LYS A 274 -30.67 3.44 -15.78
N THR A 275 -30.38 3.19 -14.51
CA THR A 275 -30.79 1.94 -13.82
C THR A 275 -32.06 2.11 -13.02
N ASN A 276 -32.47 3.35 -12.73
CA ASN A 276 -33.75 3.72 -12.11
C ASN A 276 -34.82 3.96 -13.19
#